data_fe23cae44464bddee1639085eedb122a
#
_entry.id   fe23cae44464bddee1639085eedb122a
#
_cell.length_a   1.000
_cell.length_b   1.000
_cell.length_c   1.000
_cell.angle_alpha   90.00
_cell.angle_beta   90.00
_cell.angle_gamma   90.00
#
_symmetry.space_group_name_H-M   'P 1'
#
loop_
_entity.id
_entity.type
_entity.pdbx_description
1 polymer ?
#
loop_
_entity_poly.entity_id
_entity_poly.type
_entity_poly.pdbx_seq_one_letter_code
_entity_poly.pdbx_strand_id
1 'polypeptide(L)'
;MADKNTIEKLKDLACELRKDVLRICNKGGSHIGGDLSMVEIMTVLYKYAMKYDPKNPEWEDRDRFILSKGHGAGCFYATLAMAGYFTMEEVLEEYRKLDSPFGEHPSGKIPGIEISTGSLGHGLPISVGMALAARLDGRKNRVFTLMGDGETQEGSVWEAAMAAANFKLGNLVAFVDRNRLSLDGPTEEIMKLEPYADKWKAFGWNV
;
A
#
# COMPACT_ATOMS: atom_id res chain seq x y z
N MET A 1 -1.75 19.71 11.19
CA MET A 1 -2.95 19.22 10.49
C MET A 1 -3.02 19.89 9.13
N ALA A 2 -3.49 19.20 8.08
CA ALA A 2 -3.73 19.83 6.79
C ALA A 2 -4.83 20.89 6.91
N ASP A 3 -4.70 21.99 6.18
CA ASP A 3 -5.74 23.02 6.11
C ASP A 3 -6.94 22.55 5.25
N LYS A 4 -8.06 23.30 5.34
CA LYS A 4 -9.29 22.93 4.62
C LYS A 4 -9.10 22.87 3.10
N ASN A 5 -8.31 23.77 2.53
CA ASN A 5 -8.06 23.80 1.09
C ASN A 5 -7.26 22.57 0.62
N THR A 6 -6.26 22.17 1.40
CA THR A 6 -5.51 20.93 1.16
C THR A 6 -6.41 19.72 1.22
N ILE A 7 -7.33 19.63 2.19
CA ILE A 7 -8.28 18.51 2.31
C ILE A 7 -9.20 18.44 1.09
N GLU A 8 -9.75 19.56 0.63
CA GLU A 8 -10.63 19.57 -0.56
C GLU A 8 -9.87 19.14 -1.82
N LYS A 9 -8.64 19.63 -2.03
CA LYS A 9 -7.80 19.19 -3.13
C LYS A 9 -7.52 17.66 -3.10
N LEU A 10 -7.27 17.10 -1.91
CA LEU A 10 -7.07 15.65 -1.77
C LEU A 10 -8.34 14.87 -2.10
N LYS A 11 -9.52 15.38 -1.75
CA LYS A 11 -10.81 14.76 -2.14
C LYS A 11 -11.01 14.75 -3.65
N ASP A 12 -10.69 15.86 -4.33
CA ASP A 12 -10.79 15.95 -5.78
C ASP A 12 -9.83 14.95 -6.44
N LEU A 13 -8.58 14.87 -5.97
CA LEU A 13 -7.61 13.90 -6.46
C LEU A 13 -8.05 12.45 -6.20
N ALA A 14 -8.65 12.15 -5.06
CA ALA A 14 -9.19 10.83 -4.77
C ALA A 14 -10.37 10.48 -5.71
N CYS A 15 -11.17 11.47 -6.11
CA CYS A 15 -12.22 11.28 -7.11
C CYS A 15 -11.62 10.93 -8.48
N GLU A 16 -10.59 11.66 -8.94
CA GLU A 16 -9.90 11.34 -10.20
C GLU A 16 -9.23 9.97 -10.14
N LEU A 17 -8.56 9.64 -9.03
CA LEU A 17 -7.95 8.32 -8.84
C LEU A 17 -8.99 7.18 -8.95
N ARG A 18 -10.21 7.35 -8.43
CA ARG A 18 -11.30 6.38 -8.63
C ARG A 18 -11.66 6.18 -10.09
N LYS A 19 -11.71 7.26 -10.87
CA LYS A 19 -11.99 7.17 -12.32
C LYS A 19 -10.92 6.35 -13.03
N ASP A 20 -9.65 6.57 -12.69
CA ASP A 20 -8.54 5.83 -13.28
C ASP A 20 -8.55 4.35 -12.87
N VAL A 21 -8.88 4.03 -11.62
CA VAL A 21 -9.12 2.64 -11.17
C VAL A 21 -10.23 1.98 -12.00
N LEU A 22 -11.34 2.69 -12.26
CA LEU A 22 -12.43 2.17 -13.10
C LEU A 22 -11.99 1.96 -14.56
N ARG A 23 -11.13 2.84 -15.10
CA ARG A 23 -10.55 2.67 -16.45
C ARG A 23 -9.70 1.41 -16.53
N ILE A 24 -8.84 1.15 -15.55
CA ILE A 24 -8.03 -0.07 -15.46
C ILE A 24 -8.92 -1.30 -15.37
N CYS A 25 -9.92 -1.27 -14.48
CA CYS A 25 -10.86 -2.37 -14.30
C CYS A 25 -11.62 -2.69 -15.60
N ASN A 26 -12.07 -1.66 -16.33
CA ASN A 26 -12.75 -1.84 -17.62
C ASN A 26 -11.83 -2.39 -18.70
N LYS A 27 -10.52 -2.10 -18.64
CA LYS A 27 -9.54 -2.56 -19.63
C LYS A 27 -9.26 -4.07 -19.55
N GLY A 28 -9.09 -4.60 -18.35
CA GLY A 28 -8.63 -5.99 -18.19
C GLY A 28 -9.16 -6.71 -16.94
N GLY A 29 -10.10 -6.12 -16.21
CA GLY A 29 -10.54 -6.60 -14.90
C GLY A 29 -9.53 -6.22 -13.81
N SER A 30 -9.99 -6.18 -12.57
CA SER A 30 -9.17 -5.98 -11.37
C SER A 30 -9.95 -6.45 -10.14
N HIS A 31 -9.29 -6.46 -9.00
CA HIS A 31 -9.97 -6.67 -7.71
C HIS A 31 -10.61 -5.34 -7.27
N ILE A 32 -11.65 -4.90 -7.97
CA ILE A 32 -12.23 -3.56 -7.89
C ILE A 32 -12.57 -3.10 -6.47
N GLY A 33 -13.08 -3.99 -5.62
CA GLY A 33 -13.37 -3.69 -4.21
C GLY A 33 -12.10 -3.36 -3.44
N GLY A 34 -11.04 -4.17 -3.62
CA GLY A 34 -9.74 -3.98 -3.01
C GLY A 34 -8.98 -2.76 -3.53
N ASP A 35 -9.19 -2.38 -4.79
CA ASP A 35 -8.66 -1.16 -5.38
C ASP A 35 -9.36 0.09 -4.82
N LEU A 36 -10.69 0.11 -4.82
CA LEU A 36 -11.46 1.30 -4.42
C LEU A 36 -11.40 1.59 -2.92
N SER A 37 -11.25 0.57 -2.07
CA SER A 37 -11.23 0.73 -0.60
C SER A 37 -9.99 1.46 -0.09
N MET A 38 -8.92 1.54 -0.87
CA MET A 38 -7.67 2.17 -0.44
C MET A 38 -7.38 3.54 -1.09
N VAL A 39 -8.27 4.05 -1.94
CA VAL A 39 -8.05 5.26 -2.74
C VAL A 39 -7.66 6.46 -1.88
N GLU A 40 -8.35 6.72 -0.77
CA GLU A 40 -8.04 7.83 0.12
C GLU A 40 -6.67 7.69 0.76
N ILE A 41 -6.33 6.49 1.23
CA ILE A 41 -5.02 6.20 1.84
C ILE A 41 -3.92 6.50 0.82
N MET A 42 -4.04 5.97 -0.39
CA MET A 42 -3.06 6.14 -1.46
C MET A 42 -2.93 7.60 -1.90
N THR A 43 -4.06 8.31 -2.03
CA THR A 43 -4.05 9.73 -2.37
C THR A 43 -3.31 10.55 -1.32
N VAL A 44 -3.62 10.35 -0.04
CA VAL A 44 -2.97 11.09 1.06
C VAL A 44 -1.49 10.74 1.15
N LEU A 45 -1.12 9.48 1.02
CA LEU A 45 0.27 9.06 1.07
C LEU A 45 1.09 9.74 -0.03
N TYR A 46 0.70 9.64 -1.29
CA TYR A 46 1.49 10.11 -2.42
C TYR A 46 1.35 11.62 -2.69
N LYS A 47 0.27 12.27 -2.24
CA LYS A 47 0.09 13.72 -2.49
C LYS A 47 0.34 14.61 -1.28
N TYR A 48 0.53 14.02 -0.09
CA TYR A 48 0.70 14.83 1.11
C TYR A 48 1.76 14.29 2.09
N ALA A 49 1.81 12.98 2.32
CA ALA A 49 2.58 12.45 3.45
C ALA A 49 3.99 11.95 3.07
N MET A 50 4.15 11.32 1.93
CA MET A 50 5.40 10.67 1.52
C MET A 50 6.36 11.64 0.84
N LYS A 51 7.65 11.40 1.07
CA LYS A 51 8.75 12.07 0.43
C LYS A 51 9.34 11.16 -0.66
N TYR A 52 9.15 11.52 -1.92
CA TYR A 52 9.63 10.76 -3.07
C TYR A 52 9.94 11.72 -4.24
N ASP A 53 10.67 11.22 -5.24
CA ASP A 53 10.92 11.91 -6.51
C ASP A 53 10.71 10.92 -7.66
N PRO A 54 9.66 11.08 -8.50
CA PRO A 54 9.40 10.17 -9.60
C PRO A 54 10.46 10.25 -10.69
N LYS A 55 11.25 11.33 -10.76
CA LYS A 55 12.38 11.47 -11.70
C LYS A 55 13.66 10.79 -11.21
N ASN A 56 13.71 10.48 -9.92
CA ASN A 56 14.81 9.73 -9.31
C ASN A 56 14.26 8.61 -8.42
N PRO A 57 13.66 7.57 -9.01
CA PRO A 57 13.04 6.46 -8.27
C PRO A 57 14.02 5.70 -7.39
N GLU A 58 15.33 5.76 -7.70
CA GLU A 58 16.39 5.11 -6.92
C GLU A 58 16.93 5.98 -5.79
N TRP A 59 16.38 7.18 -5.57
CA TRP A 59 16.81 8.04 -4.48
C TRP A 59 16.74 7.32 -3.14
N GLU A 60 17.89 7.14 -2.52
CA GLU A 60 18.06 6.28 -1.34
C GLU A 60 17.30 6.78 -0.10
N ASP A 61 17.21 8.13 0.09
CA ASP A 61 16.55 8.73 1.26
C ASP A 61 15.04 9.00 1.06
N ARG A 62 14.46 8.52 -0.05
CA ARG A 62 13.02 8.58 -0.25
C ARG A 62 12.27 7.67 0.71
N ASP A 63 11.06 8.02 1.08
CA ASP A 63 10.15 7.12 1.76
C ASP A 63 9.84 5.91 0.87
N ARG A 64 9.63 4.76 1.49
CA ARG A 64 9.31 3.50 0.81
C ARG A 64 7.85 3.14 1.05
N PHE A 65 7.19 2.58 0.04
CA PHE A 65 5.83 2.08 0.16
C PHE A 65 5.71 0.65 -0.34
N ILE A 66 5.08 -0.21 0.46
CA ILE A 66 4.78 -1.60 0.10
C ILE A 66 3.27 -1.82 0.13
N LEU A 67 2.71 -2.17 -1.01
CA LEU A 67 1.34 -2.65 -1.09
C LEU A 67 1.31 -4.14 -0.74
N SER A 68 1.07 -4.47 0.53
CA SER A 68 1.02 -5.85 1.00
C SER A 68 -0.19 -6.59 0.45
N LYS A 69 -1.37 -5.93 0.42
CA LYS A 69 -2.56 -6.40 -0.30
C LYS A 69 -2.38 -6.26 -1.82
N GLY A 70 -1.51 -7.09 -2.40
CA GLY A 70 -1.07 -6.96 -3.80
C GLY A 70 -2.19 -6.97 -4.83
N HIS A 71 -3.35 -7.51 -4.49
CA HIS A 71 -4.56 -7.46 -5.32
C HIS A 71 -5.11 -6.04 -5.53
N GLY A 72 -4.64 -5.02 -4.80
CA GLY A 72 -4.91 -3.60 -5.05
C GLY A 72 -4.00 -2.95 -6.10
N ALA A 73 -3.44 -3.74 -7.02
CA ALA A 73 -2.47 -3.27 -8.01
C ALA A 73 -3.03 -2.18 -8.94
N GLY A 74 -4.31 -2.27 -9.32
CA GLY A 74 -4.95 -1.28 -10.19
C GLY A 74 -4.91 0.13 -9.58
N CYS A 75 -5.30 0.25 -8.31
CA CYS A 75 -5.20 1.52 -7.60
C CYS A 75 -3.74 1.97 -7.41
N PHE A 76 -2.81 1.04 -7.18
CA PHE A 76 -1.41 1.39 -7.03
C PHE A 76 -0.80 1.94 -8.33
N TYR A 77 -1.07 1.32 -9.47
CA TYR A 77 -0.63 1.83 -10.77
C TYR A 77 -1.21 3.21 -11.09
N ALA A 78 -2.51 3.39 -10.90
CA ALA A 78 -3.14 4.69 -11.06
C ALA A 78 -2.54 5.76 -10.13
N THR A 79 -2.19 5.38 -8.89
CA THR A 79 -1.52 6.26 -7.92
C THR A 79 -0.11 6.64 -8.39
N LEU A 80 0.68 5.70 -8.90
CA LEU A 80 2.02 5.98 -9.41
C LEU A 80 1.98 6.83 -10.68
N ALA A 81 0.99 6.62 -11.55
CA ALA A 81 0.74 7.51 -12.69
C ALA A 81 0.40 8.94 -12.23
N MET A 82 -0.53 9.07 -11.28
CA MET A 82 -0.87 10.35 -10.65
C MET A 82 0.36 10.99 -9.95
N ALA A 83 1.28 10.19 -9.43
CA ALA A 83 2.51 10.64 -8.81
C ALA A 83 3.58 11.10 -9.82
N GLY A 84 3.47 10.68 -11.09
CA GLY A 84 4.34 11.09 -12.19
C GLY A 84 5.48 10.13 -12.53
N TYR A 85 5.38 8.86 -12.11
CA TYR A 85 6.36 7.83 -12.48
C TYR A 85 6.22 7.39 -13.95
N PHE A 86 5.01 7.40 -14.47
CA PHE A 86 4.61 7.08 -15.85
C PHE A 86 3.23 7.67 -16.12
N THR A 87 2.72 7.56 -17.33
CA THR A 87 1.40 8.07 -17.69
C THR A 87 0.30 7.03 -17.48
N MET A 88 -0.94 7.50 -17.33
CA MET A 88 -2.09 6.60 -17.22
C MET A 88 -2.35 5.86 -18.54
N GLU A 89 -2.01 6.48 -19.65
CA GLU A 89 -2.09 5.90 -20.99
C GLU A 89 -1.16 4.69 -21.13
N GLU A 90 0.10 4.80 -20.65
CA GLU A 90 1.05 3.68 -20.62
C GLU A 90 0.50 2.51 -19.80
N VAL A 91 -0.09 2.78 -18.62
CA VAL A 91 -0.73 1.73 -17.83
C VAL A 91 -1.84 1.04 -18.60
N LEU A 92 -2.77 1.82 -19.18
CA LEU A 92 -3.92 1.27 -19.91
C LEU A 92 -3.51 0.50 -21.16
N GLU A 93 -2.43 0.95 -21.84
CA GLU A 93 -1.91 0.23 -22.99
C GLU A 93 -1.33 -1.11 -22.58
N GLU A 94 -0.53 -1.17 -21.52
CA GLU A 94 0.26 -2.33 -21.13
C GLU A 94 -0.44 -3.28 -20.13
N TYR A 95 -1.54 -2.85 -19.50
CA TYR A 95 -2.19 -3.64 -18.45
C TYR A 95 -2.60 -5.03 -18.91
N ARG A 96 -2.06 -6.06 -18.23
CA ARG A 96 -2.29 -7.49 -18.49
C ARG A 96 -1.92 -7.97 -19.90
N LYS A 97 -1.06 -7.26 -20.62
CA LYS A 97 -0.44 -7.81 -21.82
C LYS A 97 0.60 -8.88 -21.44
N LEU A 98 0.83 -9.81 -22.36
CA LEU A 98 1.91 -10.78 -22.22
C LEU A 98 3.26 -10.02 -22.12
N ASP A 99 4.12 -10.46 -21.21
CA ASP A 99 5.43 -9.88 -20.91
C ASP A 99 5.42 -8.44 -20.36
N SER A 100 4.26 -7.82 -20.18
CA SER A 100 4.14 -6.53 -19.50
C SER A 100 4.35 -6.66 -17.99
N PRO A 101 5.01 -5.69 -17.34
CA PRO A 101 5.12 -5.66 -15.88
C PRO A 101 3.82 -5.24 -15.17
N PHE A 102 2.85 -4.65 -15.91
CA PHE A 102 1.56 -4.19 -15.36
C PHE A 102 0.54 -5.33 -15.29
N GLY A 103 0.76 -6.27 -14.36
CA GLY A 103 -0.14 -7.40 -14.11
C GLY A 103 -1.22 -7.08 -13.06
N GLU A 104 -1.96 -8.11 -12.62
CA GLU A 104 -2.96 -8.00 -11.53
C GLU A 104 -2.33 -7.80 -10.15
N HIS A 105 -1.02 -7.99 -10.03
CA HIS A 105 -0.25 -7.79 -8.81
C HIS A 105 0.99 -6.93 -9.10
N PRO A 106 1.46 -6.13 -8.13
CA PRO A 106 2.60 -5.26 -8.34
C PRO A 106 3.87 -6.05 -8.70
N SER A 107 4.64 -5.50 -9.63
CA SER A 107 5.95 -6.03 -10.02
C SER A 107 7.05 -5.06 -9.64
N GLY A 108 8.08 -5.54 -8.94
CA GLY A 108 9.29 -4.77 -8.63
C GLY A 108 10.11 -4.33 -9.86
N LYS A 109 9.66 -4.66 -11.08
CA LYS A 109 10.24 -4.15 -12.32
C LYS A 109 9.72 -2.75 -12.68
N ILE A 110 8.66 -2.28 -12.01
CA ILE A 110 8.02 -0.99 -12.27
C ILE A 110 8.66 0.07 -11.37
N PRO A 111 9.12 1.21 -11.90
CA PRO A 111 9.64 2.30 -11.10
C PRO A 111 8.64 2.76 -10.02
N GLY A 112 9.11 2.91 -8.79
CA GLY A 112 8.27 3.29 -7.64
C GLY A 112 7.63 2.10 -6.91
N ILE A 113 7.84 0.86 -7.39
CA ILE A 113 7.41 -0.37 -6.71
C ILE A 113 8.63 -1.07 -6.10
N GLU A 114 8.68 -1.17 -4.78
CA GLU A 114 9.83 -1.71 -4.04
C GLU A 114 10.02 -3.21 -4.26
N ILE A 115 8.91 -3.95 -4.36
CA ILE A 115 8.90 -5.42 -4.42
C ILE A 115 7.63 -5.93 -5.07
N SER A 116 7.72 -7.06 -5.75
CA SER A 116 6.55 -7.81 -6.21
C SER A 116 5.78 -8.37 -5.01
N THR A 117 4.45 -8.16 -4.99
CA THR A 117 3.56 -8.64 -3.94
C THR A 117 2.39 -9.44 -4.54
N GLY A 118 1.60 -10.09 -3.67
CA GLY A 118 0.48 -10.96 -4.06
C GLY A 118 0.34 -12.14 -3.11
N SER A 119 1.44 -12.61 -2.54
CA SER A 119 1.42 -13.53 -1.40
C SER A 119 1.09 -12.72 -0.14
N LEU A 120 -0.15 -12.86 0.34
CA LEU A 120 -0.64 -12.10 1.49
C LEU A 120 0.18 -12.38 2.76
N GLY A 121 0.24 -11.39 3.64
CA GLY A 121 0.98 -11.48 4.91
C GLY A 121 2.49 -11.23 4.80
N HIS A 122 3.05 -11.03 3.60
CA HIS A 122 4.50 -10.86 3.42
C HIS A 122 4.96 -9.39 3.35
N GLY A 123 4.07 -8.46 3.05
CA GLY A 123 4.45 -7.05 2.92
C GLY A 123 4.94 -6.43 4.22
N LEU A 124 4.29 -6.73 5.36
CA LEU A 124 4.72 -6.21 6.66
C LEU A 124 6.09 -6.77 7.10
N PRO A 125 6.38 -8.08 7.03
CA PRO A 125 7.72 -8.61 7.31
C PRO A 125 8.82 -7.96 6.48
N ILE A 126 8.58 -7.76 5.18
CA ILE A 126 9.53 -7.08 4.30
C ILE A 126 9.72 -5.61 4.72
N SER A 127 8.62 -4.91 5.06
CA SER A 127 8.66 -3.53 5.55
C SER A 127 9.45 -3.41 6.85
N VAL A 128 9.36 -4.40 7.74
CA VAL A 128 10.19 -4.49 8.97
C VAL A 128 11.67 -4.58 8.61
N GLY A 129 12.03 -5.44 7.65
CA GLY A 129 13.40 -5.56 7.15
C GLY A 129 13.93 -4.24 6.57
N MET A 130 13.13 -3.57 5.72
CA MET A 130 13.50 -2.27 5.12
C MET A 130 13.64 -1.16 6.18
N ALA A 131 12.72 -1.09 7.15
CA ALA A 131 12.79 -0.10 8.21
C ALA A 131 14.00 -0.31 9.13
N LEU A 132 14.34 -1.57 9.40
CA LEU A 132 15.54 -1.93 10.17
C LEU A 132 16.82 -1.58 9.39
N ALA A 133 16.91 -1.91 8.11
CA ALA A 133 18.03 -1.58 7.25
C ALA A 133 18.25 -0.05 7.19
N ALA A 134 17.19 0.73 6.93
CA ALA A 134 17.29 2.19 6.93
C ALA A 134 17.85 2.74 8.25
N ARG A 135 17.43 2.18 9.39
CA ARG A 135 17.96 2.57 10.70
C ARG A 135 19.41 2.19 10.90
N LEU A 136 19.82 1.00 10.46
CA LEU A 136 21.23 0.55 10.53
C LEU A 136 22.15 1.42 9.68
N ASP A 137 21.65 1.88 8.52
CA ASP A 137 22.36 2.80 7.63
C ASP A 137 22.32 4.26 8.11
N GLY A 138 21.67 4.55 9.25
CA GLY A 138 21.53 5.91 9.77
C GLY A 138 20.60 6.80 8.97
N ARG A 139 19.76 6.24 8.09
CA ARG A 139 18.79 6.96 7.26
C ARG A 139 17.54 7.33 8.06
N LYS A 140 16.86 8.39 7.62
CA LYS A 140 15.65 8.91 8.28
C LYS A 140 14.37 8.70 7.46
N ASN A 141 14.46 8.00 6.34
CA ASN A 141 13.29 7.69 5.53
C ASN A 141 12.33 6.75 6.27
N ARG A 142 11.05 6.94 5.99
CA ARG A 142 9.97 6.12 6.54
C ARG A 142 9.65 4.97 5.57
N VAL A 143 9.15 3.89 6.14
CA VAL A 143 8.57 2.78 5.39
C VAL A 143 7.09 2.73 5.70
N PHE A 144 6.27 2.75 4.66
CA PHE A 144 4.83 2.61 4.73
C PHE A 144 4.41 1.27 4.15
N THR A 145 3.47 0.60 4.79
CA THR A 145 2.86 -0.61 4.25
C THR A 145 1.35 -0.54 4.36
N LEU A 146 0.66 -1.07 3.37
CA LEU A 146 -0.80 -1.16 3.36
C LEU A 146 -1.22 -2.62 3.21
N MET A 147 -1.92 -3.11 4.23
CA MET A 147 -2.48 -4.46 4.30
C MET A 147 -4.00 -4.43 4.17
N GLY A 148 -4.60 -5.53 3.75
CA GLY A 148 -6.02 -5.80 3.95
C GLY A 148 -6.27 -6.36 5.35
N ASP A 149 -7.47 -6.18 5.88
CA ASP A 149 -7.83 -6.72 7.20
C ASP A 149 -7.90 -8.26 7.19
N GLY A 150 -8.49 -8.87 6.16
CA GLY A 150 -8.47 -10.32 5.97
C GLY A 150 -7.05 -10.88 5.81
N GLU A 151 -6.14 -10.12 5.19
CA GLU A 151 -4.72 -10.47 5.10
C GLU A 151 -4.07 -10.64 6.48
N THR A 152 -4.50 -9.89 7.47
CA THR A 152 -3.91 -9.98 8.82
C THR A 152 -4.28 -11.24 9.59
N GLN A 153 -5.05 -12.14 8.99
CA GLN A 153 -5.23 -13.51 9.49
C GLN A 153 -3.99 -14.38 9.27
N GLU A 154 -3.06 -13.95 8.40
CA GLU A 154 -1.77 -14.61 8.19
C GLU A 154 -0.86 -14.47 9.42
N GLY A 155 -0.25 -15.58 9.85
CA GLY A 155 0.62 -15.61 11.04
C GLY A 155 1.84 -14.70 10.92
N SER A 156 2.43 -14.61 9.72
CA SER A 156 3.59 -13.76 9.43
C SER A 156 3.37 -12.26 9.71
N VAL A 157 2.12 -11.78 9.64
CA VAL A 157 1.77 -10.40 10.01
C VAL A 157 2.01 -10.18 11.51
N TRP A 158 1.59 -11.10 12.36
CA TRP A 158 1.74 -10.98 13.81
C TRP A 158 3.19 -11.21 14.26
N GLU A 159 3.92 -12.10 13.60
CA GLU A 159 5.36 -12.25 13.79
C GLU A 159 6.11 -10.96 13.48
N ALA A 160 5.77 -10.31 12.36
CA ALA A 160 6.34 -9.03 11.97
C ALA A 160 5.92 -7.89 12.92
N ALA A 161 4.66 -7.88 13.38
CA ALA A 161 4.19 -6.90 14.34
C ALA A 161 4.99 -6.96 15.65
N MET A 162 5.24 -8.17 16.16
CA MET A 162 6.07 -8.40 17.34
C MET A 162 7.52 -7.95 17.09
N ALA A 163 8.11 -8.30 15.95
CA ALA A 163 9.47 -7.93 15.60
C ALA A 163 9.63 -6.40 15.50
N ALA A 164 8.71 -5.71 14.83
CA ALA A 164 8.75 -4.25 14.68
C ALA A 164 8.75 -3.53 16.03
N ALA A 165 7.90 -3.97 16.94
CA ALA A 165 7.83 -3.43 18.30
C ALA A 165 9.12 -3.72 19.10
N ASN A 166 9.60 -4.96 19.05
CA ASN A 166 10.84 -5.37 19.72
C ASN A 166 12.03 -4.53 19.24
N PHE A 167 12.14 -4.31 17.93
CA PHE A 167 13.20 -3.47 17.36
C PHE A 167 12.90 -1.97 17.44
N LYS A 168 11.77 -1.54 17.99
CA LYS A 168 11.38 -0.12 18.15
C LYS A 168 11.47 0.65 16.84
N LEU A 169 10.87 0.13 15.77
CA LEU A 169 10.94 0.71 14.43
C LEU A 169 9.96 1.88 14.28
N GLY A 170 10.28 3.03 14.88
CA GLY A 170 9.47 4.25 14.80
C GLY A 170 9.40 4.88 13.41
N ASN A 171 10.18 4.38 12.45
CA ASN A 171 10.15 4.77 11.05
C ASN A 171 9.24 3.86 10.18
N LEU A 172 8.56 2.88 10.77
CA LEU A 172 7.59 2.01 10.09
C LEU A 172 6.16 2.47 10.43
N VAL A 173 5.35 2.66 9.39
CA VAL A 173 3.93 2.99 9.50
C VAL A 173 3.13 1.93 8.74
N ALA A 174 2.28 1.20 9.47
CA ALA A 174 1.42 0.19 8.89
C ALA A 174 -0.04 0.69 8.84
N PHE A 175 -0.65 0.60 7.66
CA PHE A 175 -2.07 0.82 7.47
C PHE A 175 -2.76 -0.52 7.30
N VAL A 176 -3.96 -0.62 7.84
CA VAL A 176 -4.86 -1.73 7.56
C VAL A 176 -6.13 -1.17 6.94
N ASP A 177 -6.40 -1.57 5.72
CA ASP A 177 -7.67 -1.34 5.06
C ASP A 177 -8.73 -2.23 5.72
N ARG A 178 -9.39 -1.70 6.77
CA ARG A 178 -10.44 -2.39 7.52
C ARG A 178 -11.77 -2.33 6.78
N ASN A 179 -11.82 -2.92 5.59
CA ASN A 179 -13.03 -2.96 4.76
C ASN A 179 -14.05 -4.02 5.23
N ARG A 180 -13.69 -4.87 6.20
CA ARG A 180 -14.50 -5.92 6.81
C ARG A 180 -14.88 -7.08 5.89
N LEU A 181 -14.22 -7.19 4.77
CA LEU A 181 -14.45 -8.24 3.79
C LEU A 181 -13.17 -9.00 3.49
N SER A 182 -13.27 -10.31 3.38
CA SER A 182 -12.30 -11.19 2.75
C SER A 182 -12.88 -11.75 1.47
N LEU A 183 -12.13 -12.58 0.74
CA LEU A 183 -12.59 -13.18 -0.52
C LEU A 183 -13.93 -13.92 -0.36
N ASP A 184 -14.09 -14.66 0.73
CA ASP A 184 -15.22 -15.58 0.95
C ASP A 184 -16.37 -14.96 1.76
N GLY A 185 -16.25 -13.69 2.21
CA GLY A 185 -17.31 -13.02 2.96
C GLY A 185 -16.81 -12.08 4.07
N PRO A 186 -17.70 -11.71 5.02
CA PRO A 186 -17.34 -10.83 6.12
C PRO A 186 -16.25 -11.43 7.04
N THR A 187 -15.23 -10.64 7.37
CA THR A 187 -14.10 -11.11 8.20
C THR A 187 -14.55 -11.64 9.56
N GLU A 188 -15.58 -11.04 10.15
CA GLU A 188 -16.10 -11.46 11.46
C GLU A 188 -16.91 -12.78 11.45
N GLU A 189 -17.30 -13.24 10.25
CA GLU A 189 -17.98 -14.52 10.06
C GLU A 189 -16.99 -15.64 9.71
N ILE A 190 -15.92 -15.31 8.97
CA ILE A 190 -14.89 -16.27 8.53
C ILE A 190 -13.86 -16.52 9.63
N MET A 191 -13.18 -15.47 10.08
CA MET A 191 -12.19 -15.51 11.16
C MET A 191 -12.16 -14.15 11.84
N LYS A 192 -12.72 -14.07 13.05
CA LYS A 192 -12.91 -12.84 13.80
C LYS A 192 -11.61 -12.09 14.07
N LEU A 193 -11.58 -10.81 13.73
CA LEU A 193 -10.45 -9.94 13.99
C LEU A 193 -10.63 -9.10 15.27
N GLU A 194 -11.86 -8.78 15.67
CA GLU A 194 -12.10 -7.95 16.85
C GLU A 194 -11.73 -8.65 18.18
N PRO A 195 -11.26 -7.92 19.20
CA PRO A 195 -10.97 -6.48 19.22
C PRO A 195 -9.67 -6.15 18.49
N TYR A 196 -9.78 -5.59 17.27
CA TYR A 196 -8.67 -5.54 16.33
C TYR A 196 -7.57 -4.55 16.74
N ALA A 197 -7.94 -3.32 17.09
CA ALA A 197 -7.00 -2.29 17.53
C ALA A 197 -6.23 -2.71 18.80
N ASP A 198 -6.90 -3.41 19.71
CA ASP A 198 -6.29 -3.83 20.98
C ASP A 198 -5.25 -4.93 20.78
N LYS A 199 -5.40 -5.79 19.78
CA LYS A 199 -4.37 -6.76 19.39
C LYS A 199 -3.07 -6.06 18.99
N TRP A 200 -3.15 -5.02 18.12
CA TRP A 200 -1.98 -4.23 17.73
C TRP A 200 -1.34 -3.50 18.90
N LYS A 201 -2.15 -2.89 19.78
CA LYS A 201 -1.65 -2.27 21.03
C LYS A 201 -0.94 -3.28 21.92
N ALA A 202 -1.48 -4.51 22.07
CA ALA A 202 -0.87 -5.57 22.85
C ALA A 202 0.51 -5.99 22.31
N PHE A 203 0.75 -5.88 21.02
CA PHE A 203 2.08 -6.05 20.42
C PHE A 203 2.99 -4.82 20.57
N GLY A 204 2.54 -3.74 21.22
CA GLY A 204 3.36 -2.54 21.49
C GLY A 204 3.30 -1.48 20.40
N TRP A 205 2.32 -1.54 19.48
CA TRP A 205 2.11 -0.52 18.48
C TRP A 205 1.33 0.68 19.03
N ASN A 206 1.64 1.85 18.47
CA ASN A 206 0.84 3.05 18.68
C ASN A 206 -0.30 3.07 17.65
N VAL A 207 -1.55 2.93 18.13
CA VAL A 207 -2.74 2.74 17.28
C VAL A 207 -3.75 3.87 17.53
#